data_ccab0e6e4359e4c7110b91a581539b2d
#
_entry.id   ccab0e6e4359e4c7110b91a581539b2d
#
_cell.length_a   1.000
_cell.length_b   1.000
_cell.length_c   1.000
_cell.angle_alpha   90.00
_cell.angle_beta   90.00
_cell.angle_gamma   90.00
#
_symmetry.space_group_name_H-M   'P 1'
#
loop_
_entity.id
_entity.type
_entity.pdbx_description
1 polymer ?
#
loop_
_entity_poly.entity_id
_entity_poly.type
_entity_poly.pdbx_seq_one_letter_code
_entity_poly.pdbx_strand_id
1 'polypeptide(L)'
;MKPTKNNILAALMLLSAGTASAQWNTDSTEIDSYQRYRIGGYGEAVAAFKDYGTNRFYGGSEGNTRMHRNTISIPRFVLAGDYKFGRHWNIGVEVEFESGGTGTAYEIENSENGEYETEVEKGGEVAVEQFHLTYHLNQYFNVRAGHFIVPVGMNNAHHEPINFFGTVRPEGETSIIPNTWHETGLIFFGQVGRRWASFNWEAQIVAGLNANGFDRNNWVKKGKQGFFEVDNFTSPGYVARINYTGVPGLRLGASWYHVQNAASNADKPTTYSFSVPVNLWSVDAQYQHRYAIVRGNILGGRVGNSTLLSARNRRQSNASPYSKTSPIASKAVSYGIEGGLRLRNIISARRMPDIIPFVRYEYYNAQEEGEAMQTMDARLQTSMWTAGLNYRPIPWVIIKADYTTRRIGGGRYNSENEFALGVAFTGWFFTDHTAARIRGNRAAKRAAKEANLHDMQQRLAEMQQQLDEMKKLTV
;
A
#
# COMPACT_ATOMS: atom_id res chain seq x y z
N MET A 1 45.89 -3.72 1.48
CA MET A 1 45.11 -4.87 1.00
C MET A 1 44.02 -4.37 0.05
N LYS A 2 44.09 -4.74 -1.23
CA LYS A 2 43.03 -4.39 -2.20
C LYS A 2 41.82 -5.31 -1.96
N PRO A 3 40.58 -4.78 -1.87
CA PRO A 3 39.42 -5.62 -1.70
C PRO A 3 39.22 -6.50 -2.94
N THR A 4 39.05 -7.79 -2.70
CA THR A 4 38.77 -8.75 -3.77
C THR A 4 37.36 -8.54 -4.35
N LYS A 5 37.17 -8.85 -5.64
CA LYS A 5 35.88 -8.70 -6.35
C LYS A 5 34.70 -9.37 -5.64
N ASN A 6 34.93 -10.42 -4.86
CA ASN A 6 33.91 -11.12 -4.10
C ASN A 6 33.40 -10.31 -2.87
N ASN A 7 34.23 -9.44 -2.29
CA ASN A 7 33.80 -8.57 -1.19
C ASN A 7 32.97 -7.39 -1.68
N ILE A 8 33.17 -6.97 -2.94
CA ILE A 8 32.34 -5.92 -3.56
C ILE A 8 30.98 -6.48 -3.95
N LEU A 9 30.92 -7.73 -4.40
CA LEU A 9 29.66 -8.42 -4.73
C LEU A 9 28.82 -8.71 -3.46
N ALA A 10 29.48 -9.13 -2.38
CA ALA A 10 28.84 -9.32 -1.07
C ALA A 10 28.36 -7.99 -0.44
N ALA A 11 29.11 -6.90 -0.63
CA ALA A 11 28.70 -5.56 -0.19
C ALA A 11 27.55 -5.00 -1.05
N LEU A 12 27.48 -5.32 -2.33
CA LEU A 12 26.37 -4.99 -3.22
C LEU A 12 25.11 -5.82 -2.89
N MET A 13 25.26 -7.10 -2.54
CA MET A 13 24.15 -7.94 -2.07
C MET A 13 23.64 -7.52 -0.67
N LEU A 14 24.51 -7.02 0.21
CA LEU A 14 24.11 -6.47 1.52
C LEU A 14 23.48 -5.07 1.40
N LEU A 15 23.79 -4.31 0.35
CA LEU A 15 23.14 -3.03 0.05
C LEU A 15 21.78 -3.19 -0.62
N SER A 16 21.52 -4.31 -1.30
CA SER A 16 20.20 -4.66 -1.82
C SER A 16 19.26 -5.26 -0.77
N ALA A 17 19.79 -5.82 0.30
CA ALA A 17 19.01 -6.37 1.42
C ALA A 17 18.44 -5.31 2.39
N GLY A 18 18.74 -4.02 2.17
CA GLY A 18 18.30 -2.90 3.04
C GLY A 18 17.09 -2.14 2.53
N THR A 19 16.49 -2.53 1.42
CA THR A 19 15.31 -1.88 0.84
C THR A 19 14.29 -2.88 0.36
N ALA A 20 14.01 -3.89 1.18
CA ALA A 20 12.78 -4.63 1.04
C ALA A 20 11.64 -3.67 1.42
N SER A 21 11.25 -2.78 0.51
CA SER A 21 9.86 -2.39 0.44
C SER A 21 9.11 -3.70 0.25
N ALA A 22 8.17 -3.99 1.12
CA ALA A 22 7.30 -5.14 1.00
C ALA A 22 6.46 -4.96 -0.27
N GLN A 23 7.06 -5.23 -1.40
CA GLN A 23 6.40 -5.34 -2.68
C GLN A 23 5.92 -6.79 -2.75
N TRP A 24 4.75 -7.04 -2.18
CA TRP A 24 4.07 -8.35 -2.18
C TRP A 24 3.79 -8.84 -3.60
N ASN A 25 3.82 -7.94 -4.56
CA ASN A 25 3.39 -8.17 -5.93
C ASN A 25 4.57 -8.05 -6.89
N THR A 26 4.92 -9.13 -7.54
CA THR A 26 5.67 -9.17 -8.80
C THR A 26 7.20 -9.12 -8.78
N ASP A 27 7.89 -8.94 -7.68
CA ASP A 27 9.33 -8.94 -7.76
C ASP A 27 9.88 -10.38 -7.69
N SER A 28 10.38 -10.90 -8.81
CA SER A 28 11.00 -12.23 -8.90
C SER A 28 12.17 -12.41 -7.92
N THR A 29 12.77 -11.32 -7.46
CA THR A 29 13.85 -11.33 -6.46
C THR A 29 13.35 -11.65 -5.06
N GLU A 30 12.09 -11.37 -4.72
CA GLU A 30 11.50 -11.72 -3.45
C GLU A 30 11.10 -13.19 -3.34
N ILE A 31 10.78 -13.85 -4.46
CA ILE A 31 10.42 -15.26 -4.48
C ILE A 31 11.55 -16.14 -3.96
N ASP A 32 12.80 -15.71 -4.13
CA ASP A 32 13.98 -16.43 -3.64
C ASP A 32 14.37 -16.09 -2.20
N SER A 33 13.67 -15.14 -1.56
CA SER A 33 13.96 -14.70 -0.18
C SER A 33 13.61 -15.73 0.90
N TYR A 34 12.82 -16.75 0.57
CA TYR A 34 12.41 -17.83 1.46
C TYR A 34 12.37 -19.18 0.70
N GLN A 35 12.48 -20.30 1.42
CA GLN A 35 12.47 -21.64 0.78
C GLN A 35 11.05 -22.14 0.54
N ARG A 36 10.20 -22.15 1.57
CA ARG A 36 8.82 -22.67 1.49
C ARG A 36 7.78 -21.71 1.96
N TYR A 37 8.01 -20.99 3.06
CA TYR A 37 7.00 -20.12 3.65
C TYR A 37 7.59 -18.84 4.21
N ARG A 38 6.77 -17.80 4.20
CA ARG A 38 6.98 -16.58 4.95
C ARG A 38 5.64 -16.08 5.49
N ILE A 39 5.67 -15.52 6.70
CA ILE A 39 4.52 -14.90 7.36
C ILE A 39 4.97 -13.57 7.91
N GLY A 40 4.16 -12.57 7.68
CA GLY A 40 4.45 -11.21 8.09
C GLY A 40 3.22 -10.33 8.03
N GLY A 41 3.44 -9.05 7.84
CA GLY A 41 2.36 -8.09 7.71
C GLY A 41 2.84 -6.67 7.99
N TYR A 42 1.88 -5.79 8.08
CA TYR A 42 2.09 -4.39 8.42
C TYR A 42 0.89 -3.83 9.17
N GLY A 43 1.09 -2.69 9.80
CA GLY A 43 0.01 -1.99 10.48
C GLY A 43 0.42 -0.57 10.85
N GLU A 44 -0.57 0.23 11.18
CA GLU A 44 -0.37 1.62 11.56
C GLU A 44 -1.38 2.08 12.61
N ALA A 45 -0.94 2.99 13.48
CA ALA A 45 -1.81 3.72 14.40
C ALA A 45 -1.52 5.21 14.23
N VAL A 46 -2.57 6.02 14.19
CA VAL A 46 -2.51 7.45 13.90
C VAL A 46 -3.33 8.24 14.88
N ALA A 47 -2.75 9.31 15.43
CA ALA A 47 -3.45 10.37 16.14
C ALA A 47 -3.41 11.63 15.27
N ALA A 48 -4.57 12.22 14.98
CA ALA A 48 -4.72 13.37 14.12
C ALA A 48 -5.49 14.50 14.83
N PHE A 49 -4.98 15.72 14.71
CA PHE A 49 -5.53 16.95 15.27
C PHE A 49 -5.92 17.85 14.10
N LYS A 50 -7.22 17.87 13.79
CA LYS A 50 -7.77 18.47 12.57
C LYS A 50 -8.45 19.80 12.85
N ASP A 51 -8.14 20.78 12.03
CA ASP A 51 -8.84 22.05 11.92
C ASP A 51 -9.46 22.11 10.52
N TYR A 52 -10.75 21.79 10.43
CA TYR A 52 -11.48 21.79 9.16
C TYR A 52 -11.84 23.20 8.66
N GLY A 53 -11.58 24.25 9.46
CA GLY A 53 -12.07 25.59 9.15
C GLY A 53 -13.59 25.61 9.10
N THR A 54 -14.15 26.45 8.24
CA THR A 54 -15.59 26.50 7.99
C THR A 54 -16.01 25.36 7.06
N ASN A 55 -17.14 24.70 7.38
CA ASN A 55 -17.59 23.57 6.56
C ASN A 55 -17.99 24.02 5.15
N ARG A 56 -17.26 23.59 4.17
CA ARG A 56 -17.43 23.97 2.74
C ARG A 56 -18.72 23.45 2.09
N PHE A 57 -19.39 22.48 2.70
CA PHE A 57 -20.61 21.89 2.15
C PHE A 57 -21.88 22.48 2.75
N TYR A 58 -21.76 23.22 3.85
CA TYR A 58 -22.85 23.90 4.51
C TYR A 58 -22.57 25.41 4.56
N GLY A 59 -23.59 26.24 4.33
CA GLY A 59 -23.45 27.68 4.39
C GLY A 59 -22.81 28.34 3.13
N GLY A 60 -22.80 27.66 1.98
CA GLY A 60 -22.27 28.19 0.73
C GLY A 60 -20.75 28.37 0.73
N SER A 61 -20.26 29.41 0.05
CA SER A 61 -18.82 29.71 -0.01
C SER A 61 -18.25 30.25 1.31
N GLU A 62 -19.09 30.85 2.14
CA GLU A 62 -18.70 31.34 3.46
C GLU A 62 -18.53 30.19 4.47
N GLY A 63 -19.09 29.01 4.16
CA GLY A 63 -19.09 27.85 5.04
C GLY A 63 -19.99 28.02 6.25
N ASN A 64 -19.88 27.08 7.18
CA ASN A 64 -20.57 27.08 8.46
C ASN A 64 -19.56 27.27 9.61
N THR A 65 -19.96 27.00 10.85
CA THR A 65 -19.11 27.13 12.03
C THR A 65 -17.76 26.38 11.87
N ARG A 66 -16.68 26.98 12.33
CA ARG A 66 -15.36 26.37 12.36
C ARG A 66 -15.38 25.09 13.19
N MET A 67 -14.81 24.03 12.65
CA MET A 67 -14.81 22.69 13.26
C MET A 67 -13.38 22.22 13.56
N HIS A 68 -13.18 21.77 14.78
CA HIS A 68 -11.97 21.06 15.19
C HIS A 68 -12.33 19.63 15.56
N ARG A 69 -11.46 18.69 15.21
CA ARG A 69 -11.64 17.29 15.56
C ARG A 69 -10.31 16.61 15.85
N ASN A 70 -10.19 16.01 17.01
CA ASN A 70 -9.05 15.18 17.35
C ASN A 70 -9.47 13.72 17.28
N THR A 71 -8.67 12.90 16.61
CA THR A 71 -8.97 11.48 16.41
C THR A 71 -7.76 10.63 16.74
N ILE A 72 -8.01 9.43 17.25
CA ILE A 72 -7.02 8.36 17.31
C ILE A 72 -7.63 7.13 16.62
N SER A 73 -6.84 6.45 15.81
CA SER A 73 -7.33 5.31 15.02
C SER A 73 -6.22 4.31 14.76
N ILE A 74 -6.63 3.07 14.49
CA ILE A 74 -5.83 2.03 13.86
C ILE A 74 -6.44 1.84 12.47
N PRO A 75 -5.98 2.59 11.44
CA PRO A 75 -6.60 2.56 10.12
C PRO A 75 -6.63 1.14 9.57
N ARG A 76 -5.51 0.40 9.73
CA ARG A 76 -5.43 -0.97 9.27
C ARG A 76 -4.31 -1.75 9.94
N PHE A 77 -4.53 -3.04 10.01
CA PHE A 77 -3.56 -4.07 10.34
C PHE A 77 -3.72 -5.21 9.34
N VAL A 78 -2.62 -5.66 8.75
CA VAL A 78 -2.63 -6.68 7.70
C VAL A 78 -1.74 -7.84 8.10
N LEU A 79 -2.26 -9.04 7.95
CA LEU A 79 -1.52 -10.30 8.05
C LEU A 79 -1.34 -10.89 6.66
N ALA A 80 -0.13 -11.31 6.38
CA ALA A 80 0.22 -11.83 5.08
C ALA A 80 1.04 -13.09 5.18
N GLY A 81 0.84 -13.99 4.23
CA GLY A 81 1.55 -15.25 4.16
C GLY A 81 1.70 -15.76 2.74
N ASP A 82 2.86 -16.34 2.47
CA ASP A 82 3.15 -17.05 1.23
C ASP A 82 3.60 -18.48 1.54
N TYR A 83 3.24 -19.41 0.65
CA TYR A 83 3.71 -20.77 0.69
C TYR A 83 4.05 -21.30 -0.70
N LYS A 84 5.25 -21.87 -0.87
CA LYS A 84 5.70 -22.54 -2.08
C LYS A 84 5.42 -24.04 -2.00
N PHE A 85 4.57 -24.57 -2.88
CA PHE A 85 4.35 -26.01 -3.02
C PHE A 85 5.50 -26.72 -3.73
N GLY A 86 6.39 -25.98 -4.35
CA GLY A 86 7.55 -26.46 -5.08
C GLY A 86 8.24 -25.33 -5.86
N ARG A 87 8.89 -25.68 -6.97
CA ARG A 87 9.65 -24.70 -7.77
C ARG A 87 8.75 -23.74 -8.54
N HIS A 88 7.54 -24.17 -8.90
CA HIS A 88 6.69 -23.45 -9.85
C HIS A 88 5.42 -22.88 -9.23
N TRP A 89 4.95 -23.43 -8.13
CA TRP A 89 3.67 -23.05 -7.54
C TRP A 89 3.84 -22.37 -6.19
N ASN A 90 3.20 -21.23 -6.03
CA ASN A 90 3.02 -20.61 -4.72
C ASN A 90 1.62 -20.05 -4.55
N ILE A 91 1.14 -20.05 -3.31
CA ILE A 91 -0.05 -19.35 -2.86
C ILE A 91 0.37 -18.13 -2.05
N GLY A 92 -0.34 -17.02 -2.23
CA GLY A 92 -0.23 -15.83 -1.39
C GLY A 92 -1.58 -15.47 -0.81
N VAL A 93 -1.58 -15.04 0.44
CA VAL A 93 -2.77 -14.62 1.19
C VAL A 93 -2.45 -13.36 1.95
N GLU A 94 -3.37 -12.40 1.91
CA GLU A 94 -3.29 -11.17 2.69
C GLU A 94 -4.67 -10.86 3.26
N VAL A 95 -4.76 -10.71 4.58
CA VAL A 95 -6.00 -10.42 5.32
C VAL A 95 -5.85 -9.07 5.99
N GLU A 96 -6.67 -8.14 5.60
CA GLU A 96 -6.74 -6.78 6.14
C GLU A 96 -7.80 -6.67 7.22
N PHE A 97 -7.45 -6.00 8.30
CA PHE A 97 -8.34 -5.59 9.39
C PHE A 97 -8.37 -4.06 9.37
N GLU A 98 -9.41 -3.48 8.79
CA GLU A 98 -9.63 -2.03 8.85
C GLU A 98 -10.34 -1.63 10.14
N SER A 99 -9.93 -0.52 10.75
CA SER A 99 -10.58 0.09 11.92
C SER A 99 -10.94 -0.90 13.04
N GLY A 100 -10.06 -1.89 13.30
CA GLY A 100 -10.25 -2.90 14.32
C GLY A 100 -10.98 -4.17 13.87
N GLY A 101 -11.44 -4.24 12.63
CA GLY A 101 -11.96 -5.47 12.01
C GLY A 101 -13.25 -6.03 12.63
N THR A 102 -14.11 -5.20 13.16
CA THR A 102 -15.27 -5.68 13.95
C THR A 102 -16.56 -5.88 13.16
N GLY A 103 -16.60 -5.50 11.88
CA GLY A 103 -17.82 -5.64 11.09
C GLY A 103 -18.91 -4.62 11.45
N THR A 104 -20.15 -4.91 11.08
CA THR A 104 -21.30 -4.04 11.26
C THR A 104 -21.98 -4.32 12.61
N ALA A 105 -22.15 -3.29 13.43
CA ALA A 105 -22.97 -3.33 14.64
C ALA A 105 -24.32 -2.63 14.40
N TYR A 106 -25.38 -3.19 14.97
CA TYR A 106 -26.65 -2.49 15.06
C TYR A 106 -26.70 -1.76 16.41
N GLU A 107 -26.83 -0.45 16.35
CA GLU A 107 -27.06 0.36 17.55
C GLU A 107 -28.51 0.89 17.56
N ILE A 108 -29.13 0.87 18.71
CA ILE A 108 -30.46 1.45 18.91
C ILE A 108 -30.21 2.79 19.56
N GLU A 109 -30.34 3.86 18.81
CA GLU A 109 -30.25 5.21 19.34
C GLU A 109 -31.64 5.77 19.68
N ASN A 110 -31.69 6.57 20.76
CA ASN A 110 -32.81 7.44 21.02
C ASN A 110 -32.71 8.67 20.11
N SER A 111 -33.60 8.79 19.16
CA SER A 111 -33.68 10.01 18.35
C SER A 111 -34.03 11.22 19.23
N GLU A 112 -33.70 12.42 18.76
CA GLU A 112 -34.04 13.69 19.44
C GLU A 112 -35.55 13.84 19.72
N ASN A 113 -36.42 13.10 19.06
CA ASN A 113 -37.87 13.08 19.23
C ASN A 113 -38.37 11.98 20.18
N GLY A 114 -37.47 11.19 20.80
CA GLY A 114 -37.84 10.10 21.70
C GLY A 114 -38.30 8.82 20.98
N GLU A 115 -38.12 8.72 19.69
CA GLU A 115 -38.30 7.51 18.91
C GLU A 115 -36.98 6.71 18.87
N TYR A 116 -37.08 5.38 18.89
CA TYR A 116 -35.91 4.52 18.73
C TYR A 116 -35.61 4.38 17.26
N GLU A 117 -34.42 4.79 16.89
CA GLU A 117 -33.87 4.54 15.55
C GLU A 117 -32.82 3.42 15.60
N THR A 118 -32.87 2.54 14.63
CA THR A 118 -31.83 1.53 14.48
C THR A 118 -30.78 2.05 13.50
N GLU A 119 -29.62 2.42 14.00
CA GLU A 119 -28.46 2.73 13.16
C GLU A 119 -27.60 1.51 12.92
N VAL A 120 -27.08 1.42 11.72
CA VAL A 120 -26.04 0.46 11.36
C VAL A 120 -24.72 1.16 11.50
N GLU A 121 -24.08 1.05 12.65
CA GLU A 121 -22.72 1.48 12.78
C GLU A 121 -21.79 0.55 11.97
N LYS A 122 -21.14 1.12 10.99
CA LYS A 122 -20.03 0.44 10.34
C LYS A 122 -18.83 0.49 11.29
N GLY A 123 -18.62 -0.59 12.04
CA GLY A 123 -17.38 -0.86 12.74
C GLY A 123 -16.20 -0.99 11.78
N GLY A 124 -15.25 -1.82 12.09
CA GLY A 124 -14.18 -2.16 11.17
C GLY A 124 -14.63 -3.15 10.09
N GLU A 125 -13.72 -3.46 9.19
CA GLU A 125 -13.90 -4.48 8.15
C GLU A 125 -12.78 -5.52 8.25
N VAL A 126 -13.10 -6.79 8.05
CA VAL A 126 -12.13 -7.86 7.81
C VAL A 126 -12.31 -8.32 6.39
N ALA A 127 -11.31 -8.10 5.57
CA ALA A 127 -11.34 -8.46 4.16
C ALA A 127 -10.11 -9.28 3.78
N VAL A 128 -10.29 -10.22 2.88
CA VAL A 128 -9.16 -10.84 2.18
C VAL A 128 -8.72 -9.88 1.09
N GLU A 129 -7.64 -9.17 1.30
CA GLU A 129 -7.11 -8.20 0.35
C GLU A 129 -6.45 -8.89 -0.84
N GLN A 130 -5.78 -10.02 -0.58
CA GLN A 130 -5.21 -10.85 -1.62
C GLN A 130 -5.38 -12.33 -1.29
N PHE A 131 -5.73 -13.11 -2.30
CA PHE A 131 -5.74 -14.58 -2.26
C PHE A 131 -5.50 -15.10 -3.67
N HIS A 132 -4.33 -15.65 -3.91
CA HIS A 132 -3.97 -16.02 -5.27
C HIS A 132 -3.06 -17.25 -5.34
N LEU A 133 -3.17 -17.96 -6.43
CA LEU A 133 -2.28 -19.04 -6.83
C LEU A 133 -1.43 -18.56 -8.02
N THR A 134 -0.11 -18.69 -7.92
CA THR A 134 0.84 -18.30 -8.96
C THR A 134 1.58 -19.50 -9.51
N TYR A 135 1.67 -19.58 -10.84
CA TYR A 135 2.53 -20.52 -11.54
C TYR A 135 3.71 -19.78 -12.18
N HIS A 136 4.90 -20.13 -11.76
CA HIS A 136 6.17 -19.60 -12.28
C HIS A 136 6.68 -20.49 -13.41
N LEU A 137 6.56 -20.02 -14.64
CA LEU A 137 7.09 -20.73 -15.81
C LEU A 137 8.57 -20.42 -16.00
N ASN A 138 8.91 -19.13 -16.05
CA ASN A 138 10.30 -18.64 -16.19
C ASN A 138 10.39 -17.15 -15.82
N GLN A 139 11.54 -16.55 -15.94
CA GLN A 139 11.77 -15.14 -15.67
C GLN A 139 10.88 -14.19 -16.50
N TYR A 140 10.56 -14.58 -17.73
CA TYR A 140 9.89 -13.70 -18.69
C TYR A 140 8.37 -13.78 -18.63
N PHE A 141 7.82 -14.91 -18.17
CA PHE A 141 6.40 -15.16 -18.21
C PHE A 141 5.94 -16.04 -17.04
N ASN A 142 4.98 -15.54 -16.29
CA ASN A 142 4.34 -16.22 -15.17
C ASN A 142 2.84 -15.93 -15.20
N VAL A 143 2.06 -16.75 -14.54
CA VAL A 143 0.60 -16.61 -14.48
C VAL A 143 0.14 -16.66 -13.03
N ARG A 144 -0.78 -15.78 -12.68
CA ARG A 144 -1.42 -15.75 -11.36
C ARG A 144 -2.94 -15.70 -11.55
N ALA A 145 -3.67 -16.49 -10.76
CA ALA A 145 -5.11 -16.49 -10.71
C ALA A 145 -5.59 -16.26 -9.28
N GLY A 146 -6.68 -15.55 -9.10
CA GLY A 146 -7.29 -15.28 -7.80
C GLY A 146 -7.65 -13.82 -7.63
N HIS A 147 -7.47 -13.31 -6.40
CA HIS A 147 -7.75 -11.95 -6.00
C HIS A 147 -6.46 -11.22 -5.67
N PHE A 148 -6.26 -10.03 -6.23
CA PHE A 148 -4.97 -9.34 -6.18
C PHE A 148 -5.11 -7.85 -6.52
N ILE A 149 -4.05 -7.08 -6.23
CA ILE A 149 -4.02 -5.64 -6.46
C ILE A 149 -4.06 -5.31 -7.96
N VAL A 150 -4.87 -4.32 -8.31
CA VAL A 150 -4.91 -3.66 -9.63
C VAL A 150 -3.84 -2.55 -9.63
N PRO A 151 -2.73 -2.67 -10.39
CA PRO A 151 -1.55 -1.82 -10.22
C PRO A 151 -1.67 -0.46 -10.95
N VAL A 152 -2.78 0.23 -10.77
CA VAL A 152 -2.99 1.60 -11.27
C VAL A 152 -2.69 2.58 -10.16
N GLY A 153 -1.79 3.52 -10.42
CA GLY A 153 -1.29 4.46 -9.42
C GLY A 153 -0.06 3.95 -8.67
N MET A 154 0.68 4.86 -8.07
CA MET A 154 1.88 4.55 -7.30
C MET A 154 1.53 4.07 -5.88
N ASN A 155 0.64 4.81 -5.22
CA ASN A 155 0.27 4.54 -3.83
C ASN A 155 -0.65 3.34 -3.71
N ASN A 156 -1.48 3.06 -4.73
CA ASN A 156 -2.28 1.86 -4.78
C ASN A 156 -1.42 0.61 -4.97
N ALA A 157 -0.44 0.66 -5.88
CA ALA A 157 0.49 -0.44 -6.11
C ALA A 157 1.47 -0.67 -4.96
N HIS A 158 1.70 0.35 -4.11
CA HIS A 158 2.66 0.32 -2.99
C HIS A 158 2.06 0.99 -1.76
N HIS A 159 1.01 0.41 -1.23
CA HIS A 159 0.14 1.03 -0.23
C HIS A 159 0.57 0.83 1.23
N GLU A 160 1.63 0.06 1.48
CA GLU A 160 2.11 -0.18 2.84
C GLU A 160 2.68 1.10 3.48
N PRO A 161 2.55 1.26 4.81
CA PRO A 161 2.93 2.50 5.49
C PRO A 161 4.39 2.90 5.37
N ILE A 162 5.28 1.96 5.04
CA ILE A 162 6.70 2.23 4.82
C ILE A 162 6.98 2.94 3.50
N ASN A 163 6.05 2.85 2.54
CA ASN A 163 6.22 3.32 1.16
C ASN A 163 5.86 4.79 0.96
N PHE A 164 5.36 5.48 1.98
CA PHE A 164 5.07 6.91 1.95
C PHE A 164 5.55 7.59 3.23
N PHE A 165 5.85 8.90 3.15
CA PHE A 165 6.42 9.62 4.29
C PHE A 165 5.36 10.08 5.31
N GLY A 166 4.19 10.54 4.87
CA GLY A 166 3.14 11.04 5.75
C GLY A 166 2.60 9.99 6.73
N THR A 167 1.93 10.43 7.77
CA THR A 167 1.21 9.56 8.70
C THR A 167 0.09 8.80 8.01
N VAL A 168 -0.52 9.42 6.99
CA VAL A 168 -1.51 8.82 6.10
C VAL A 168 -1.01 8.75 4.67
N ARG A 169 -1.60 7.85 3.88
CA ARG A 169 -1.34 7.75 2.43
C ARG A 169 -1.56 9.10 1.75
N PRO A 170 -0.83 9.38 0.64
CA PRO A 170 -1.17 10.49 -0.24
C PRO A 170 -2.66 10.46 -0.64
N GLU A 171 -3.34 11.60 -0.49
CA GLU A 171 -4.79 11.68 -0.68
C GLU A 171 -5.20 11.66 -2.14
N GLY A 172 -4.35 12.14 -3.03
CA GLY A 172 -4.71 12.37 -4.42
C GLY A 172 -5.21 11.15 -5.16
N GLU A 173 -4.45 10.04 -5.16
CA GLU A 173 -4.89 8.80 -5.80
C GLU A 173 -6.13 8.24 -5.11
N THR A 174 -6.12 8.19 -3.78
CA THR A 174 -7.19 7.59 -2.99
C THR A 174 -8.49 8.38 -3.01
N SER A 175 -8.48 9.59 -3.57
CA SER A 175 -9.68 10.41 -3.76
C SER A 175 -10.43 10.12 -5.04
N ILE A 176 -9.75 9.60 -6.08
CA ILE A 176 -10.34 9.42 -7.42
C ILE A 176 -10.39 7.97 -7.90
N ILE A 177 -9.54 7.10 -7.40
CA ILE A 177 -9.60 5.64 -7.67
C ILE A 177 -9.84 4.87 -6.37
N PRO A 178 -10.24 3.58 -6.46
CA PRO A 178 -10.42 2.75 -5.27
C PRO A 178 -9.16 2.70 -4.40
N ASN A 179 -9.33 2.76 -3.08
CA ASN A 179 -8.24 2.57 -2.12
C ASN A 179 -7.88 1.10 -2.06
N THR A 180 -6.58 0.79 -2.03
CA THR A 180 -6.10 -0.58 -2.04
C THR A 180 -6.92 -1.39 -3.05
N TRP A 181 -6.88 -0.92 -4.32
CA TRP A 181 -7.74 -1.48 -5.35
C TRP A 181 -7.32 -2.90 -5.69
N HIS A 182 -8.16 -3.84 -5.36
CA HIS A 182 -7.97 -5.26 -5.63
C HIS A 182 -9.22 -5.83 -6.32
N GLU A 183 -9.03 -6.79 -7.21
CA GLU A 183 -10.09 -7.44 -7.99
C GLU A 183 -9.75 -8.90 -8.25
N THR A 184 -10.77 -9.70 -8.55
CA THR A 184 -10.62 -11.10 -8.93
C THR A 184 -10.35 -11.24 -10.42
N GLY A 185 -9.39 -12.10 -10.80
CA GLY A 185 -9.05 -12.30 -12.20
C GLY A 185 -7.79 -13.11 -12.48
N LEU A 186 -7.11 -12.75 -13.57
CA LEU A 186 -5.89 -13.37 -14.06
C LEU A 186 -4.81 -12.31 -14.29
N ILE A 187 -3.58 -12.62 -13.91
CA ILE A 187 -2.39 -11.82 -14.19
C ILE A 187 -1.41 -12.63 -15.02
N PHE A 188 -0.85 -11.98 -16.02
CA PHE A 188 0.33 -12.40 -16.76
C PHE A 188 1.45 -11.41 -16.46
N PHE A 189 2.62 -11.88 -16.05
CA PHE A 189 3.68 -10.99 -15.62
C PHE A 189 5.07 -11.60 -15.83
N GLY A 190 6.08 -10.75 -15.84
CA GLY A 190 7.46 -11.18 -15.98
C GLY A 190 8.44 -10.02 -16.00
N GLN A 191 9.71 -10.38 -16.16
CA GLN A 191 10.81 -9.44 -16.28
C GLN A 191 11.51 -9.65 -17.64
N VAL A 192 11.77 -8.55 -18.34
CA VAL A 192 12.48 -8.56 -19.62
C VAL A 192 13.67 -7.61 -19.57
N GLY A 193 14.67 -7.89 -20.39
CA GLY A 193 15.87 -7.10 -20.47
C GLY A 193 16.94 -7.48 -19.45
N ARG A 194 18.03 -6.71 -19.45
CA ARG A 194 19.18 -6.93 -18.55
C ARG A 194 19.90 -5.62 -18.27
N ARG A 195 20.54 -5.52 -17.10
CA ARG A 195 21.33 -4.34 -16.69
C ARG A 195 20.49 -3.07 -16.77
N TRP A 196 20.98 -2.05 -17.50
CA TRP A 196 20.30 -0.76 -17.68
C TRP A 196 18.99 -0.83 -18.50
N ALA A 197 18.73 -1.90 -19.23
CA ALA A 197 17.49 -2.13 -19.99
C ALA A 197 16.61 -3.19 -19.31
N SER A 198 16.41 -3.11 -18.01
CA SER A 198 15.57 -4.03 -17.23
C SER A 198 14.18 -3.45 -17.03
N PHE A 199 13.15 -4.26 -17.34
CA PHE A 199 11.74 -3.90 -17.21
C PHE A 199 10.95 -5.04 -16.58
N ASN A 200 10.08 -4.71 -15.65
CA ASN A 200 9.04 -5.60 -15.15
C ASN A 200 7.73 -5.22 -15.84
N TRP A 201 6.98 -6.21 -16.32
CA TRP A 201 5.70 -6.00 -16.98
C TRP A 201 4.61 -6.85 -16.35
N GLU A 202 3.39 -6.36 -16.44
CA GLU A 202 2.21 -7.02 -15.92
C GLU A 202 1.01 -6.66 -16.79
N ALA A 203 0.18 -7.66 -17.11
CA ALA A 203 -1.08 -7.52 -17.79
C ALA A 203 -2.16 -8.30 -17.03
N GLN A 204 -3.31 -7.67 -16.76
CA GLN A 204 -4.38 -8.29 -15.99
C GLN A 204 -5.70 -8.28 -16.76
N ILE A 205 -6.52 -9.29 -16.52
CA ILE A 205 -7.94 -9.34 -16.88
C ILE A 205 -8.68 -9.58 -15.57
N VAL A 206 -9.46 -8.59 -15.13
CA VAL A 206 -10.07 -8.56 -13.80
C VAL A 206 -11.57 -8.25 -13.88
N ALA A 207 -12.30 -8.43 -12.79
CA ALA A 207 -13.64 -7.86 -12.66
C ALA A 207 -13.58 -6.35 -12.94
N GLY A 208 -14.44 -5.87 -13.85
CA GLY A 208 -14.43 -4.48 -14.25
C GLY A 208 -15.17 -3.59 -13.26
N LEU A 209 -14.82 -2.31 -13.20
CA LEU A 209 -15.54 -1.34 -12.37
C LEU A 209 -17.06 -1.37 -12.63
N ASN A 210 -17.83 -1.16 -11.55
CA ASN A 210 -19.29 -1.09 -11.53
C ASN A 210 -19.73 0.38 -11.48
N ALA A 211 -20.48 0.83 -12.50
CA ALA A 211 -20.94 2.21 -12.62
C ALA A 211 -21.92 2.65 -11.50
N ASN A 212 -22.53 1.73 -10.77
CA ASN A 212 -23.37 2.06 -9.63
C ASN A 212 -22.62 2.81 -8.52
N GLY A 213 -21.34 2.52 -8.36
CA GLY A 213 -20.47 3.18 -7.38
C GLY A 213 -19.92 4.55 -7.82
N PHE A 214 -20.22 5.02 -9.04
CA PHE A 214 -19.69 6.31 -9.51
C PHE A 214 -20.53 7.46 -8.98
N ASP A 215 -19.87 8.45 -8.38
CA ASP A 215 -20.54 9.60 -7.80
C ASP A 215 -19.75 10.91 -7.99
N ARG A 216 -20.35 12.03 -7.61
CA ARG A 216 -19.74 13.36 -7.71
C ARG A 216 -18.46 13.48 -6.88
N ASN A 217 -18.48 12.97 -5.67
CA ASN A 217 -17.44 13.24 -4.67
C ASN A 217 -16.22 12.32 -4.85
N ASN A 218 -16.47 11.08 -5.28
CA ASN A 218 -15.47 10.02 -5.32
C ASN A 218 -15.15 9.55 -6.74
N TRP A 219 -15.76 10.16 -7.74
CA TRP A 219 -15.62 9.78 -9.15
C TRP A 219 -15.85 8.28 -9.37
N VAL A 220 -14.79 7.49 -9.68
CA VAL A 220 -14.89 6.02 -9.90
C VAL A 220 -14.52 5.19 -8.65
N LYS A 221 -14.10 5.82 -7.56
CA LYS A 221 -13.51 5.18 -6.38
C LYS A 221 -14.38 4.07 -5.80
N LYS A 222 -15.69 4.27 -5.70
CA LYS A 222 -16.63 3.30 -5.14
C LYS A 222 -17.11 2.27 -6.15
N GLY A 223 -16.53 2.23 -7.34
CA GLY A 223 -16.87 1.27 -8.38
C GLY A 223 -16.13 -0.05 -8.30
N LYS A 224 -15.19 -0.25 -7.36
CA LYS A 224 -14.54 -1.55 -7.16
C LYS A 224 -15.58 -2.61 -6.79
N GLN A 225 -15.35 -3.84 -7.21
CA GLN A 225 -16.18 -4.98 -6.84
C GLN A 225 -15.50 -5.74 -5.69
N GLY A 226 -14.72 -6.69 -5.86
CA GLY A 226 -13.77 -7.25 -4.89
C GLY A 226 -14.24 -7.58 -3.47
N PHE A 227 -15.53 -7.94 -3.28
CA PHE A 227 -16.09 -8.30 -1.98
C PHE A 227 -16.21 -9.81 -1.75
N PHE A 228 -15.67 -10.62 -2.66
CA PHE A 228 -15.70 -12.10 -2.64
C PHE A 228 -17.10 -12.75 -2.71
N GLU A 229 -18.18 -12.01 -2.79
CA GLU A 229 -19.50 -12.60 -3.00
C GLU A 229 -19.66 -13.05 -4.45
N VAL A 230 -20.07 -12.14 -5.31
CA VAL A 230 -20.21 -12.35 -6.76
C VAL A 230 -19.77 -11.08 -7.46
N ASP A 231 -18.62 -11.11 -8.10
CA ASP A 231 -18.18 -10.02 -8.96
C ASP A 231 -18.80 -10.15 -10.35
N ASN A 232 -19.39 -9.06 -10.84
CA ASN A 232 -19.92 -9.02 -12.21
C ASN A 232 -18.77 -8.92 -13.21
N PHE A 233 -18.68 -9.91 -14.09
CA PHE A 233 -17.64 -10.02 -15.11
C PHE A 233 -18.16 -9.83 -16.53
N THR A 234 -19.31 -9.16 -16.68
CA THR A 234 -19.94 -8.93 -18.00
C THR A 234 -19.10 -8.02 -18.89
N SER A 235 -18.44 -7.04 -18.28
CA SER A 235 -17.46 -6.18 -18.94
C SER A 235 -16.15 -6.22 -18.15
N PRO A 236 -15.20 -7.06 -18.56
CA PRO A 236 -13.90 -7.18 -17.86
C PRO A 236 -13.12 -5.88 -17.85
N GLY A 237 -12.35 -5.68 -16.79
CA GLY A 237 -11.30 -4.69 -16.71
C GLY A 237 -10.00 -5.24 -17.31
N TYR A 238 -9.38 -4.49 -18.19
CA TYR A 238 -8.06 -4.78 -18.76
C TYR A 238 -7.04 -3.84 -18.16
N VAL A 239 -5.96 -4.39 -17.63
CA VAL A 239 -4.90 -3.62 -16.97
C VAL A 239 -3.56 -3.94 -17.60
N ALA A 240 -2.74 -2.92 -17.75
CA ALA A 240 -1.33 -3.08 -18.13
C ALA A 240 -0.46 -2.17 -17.29
N ARG A 241 0.68 -2.69 -16.81
CA ARG A 241 1.71 -1.93 -16.13
C ARG A 241 3.09 -2.32 -16.61
N ILE A 242 3.96 -1.34 -16.74
CA ILE A 242 5.38 -1.53 -17.00
C ILE A 242 6.19 -0.70 -16.02
N ASN A 243 7.23 -1.31 -15.43
CA ASN A 243 8.18 -0.62 -14.56
C ASN A 243 9.60 -0.77 -15.15
N TYR A 244 10.27 0.34 -15.37
CA TYR A 244 11.69 0.37 -15.66
C TYR A 244 12.50 0.30 -14.36
N THR A 245 13.44 -0.64 -14.28
CA THR A 245 14.26 -0.90 -13.08
C THR A 245 15.77 -1.03 -13.42
N GLY A 246 16.19 -0.53 -14.57
CA GLY A 246 17.54 -0.71 -15.09
C GLY A 246 18.62 0.12 -14.36
N VAL A 247 18.24 1.18 -13.65
CA VAL A 247 19.17 2.00 -12.86
C VAL A 247 18.93 1.73 -11.37
N PRO A 248 19.98 1.34 -10.60
CA PRO A 248 19.84 1.09 -9.18
C PRO A 248 19.22 2.28 -8.43
N GLY A 249 18.17 1.99 -7.67
CA GLY A 249 17.42 2.99 -6.92
C GLY A 249 16.38 3.78 -7.73
N LEU A 250 16.35 3.66 -9.05
CA LEU A 250 15.36 4.30 -9.92
C LEU A 250 14.30 3.28 -10.36
N ARG A 251 13.04 3.62 -10.15
CA ARG A 251 11.88 2.96 -10.75
C ARG A 251 11.05 4.02 -11.48
N LEU A 252 10.72 3.74 -12.74
CA LEU A 252 9.76 4.52 -13.51
C LEU A 252 8.62 3.57 -13.87
N GLY A 253 7.40 3.93 -13.50
CA GLY A 253 6.21 3.12 -13.73
C GLY A 253 5.23 3.82 -14.66
N ALA A 254 4.54 3.03 -15.49
CA ALA A 254 3.38 3.49 -16.24
C ALA A 254 2.31 2.41 -16.20
N SER A 255 1.06 2.78 -15.98
CA SER A 255 -0.07 1.87 -15.98
C SER A 255 -1.25 2.42 -16.74
N TRP A 256 -2.09 1.49 -17.21
CA TRP A 256 -3.33 1.76 -17.92
C TRP A 256 -4.39 0.76 -17.49
N TYR A 257 -5.63 1.24 -17.38
CA TYR A 257 -6.82 0.45 -17.09
C TYR A 257 -7.94 0.84 -18.04
N HIS A 258 -8.68 -0.17 -18.53
CA HIS A 258 -9.82 0.03 -19.38
C HIS A 258 -10.95 -0.95 -19.03
N VAL A 259 -12.18 -0.42 -18.96
CA VAL A 259 -13.41 -1.22 -19.00
C VAL A 259 -14.33 -0.64 -20.06
N GLN A 260 -14.83 -1.50 -20.95
CA GLN A 260 -15.65 -1.10 -22.10
C GLN A 260 -17.01 -0.55 -21.68
N ASN A 261 -17.61 -1.15 -20.66
CA ASN A 261 -18.92 -0.74 -20.17
C ASN A 261 -19.14 -1.07 -18.69
N ALA A 262 -18.80 -0.15 -17.81
CA ALA A 262 -19.01 -0.30 -16.37
C ALA A 262 -20.50 -0.43 -15.98
N ALA A 263 -21.43 0.02 -16.84
CA ALA A 263 -22.87 -0.13 -16.61
C ALA A 263 -23.34 -1.59 -16.73
N SER A 264 -22.67 -2.41 -17.55
CA SER A 264 -23.02 -3.85 -17.65
C SER A 264 -22.61 -4.65 -16.42
N ASN A 265 -21.72 -4.11 -15.59
CA ASN A 265 -21.32 -4.71 -14.31
C ASN A 265 -22.23 -4.26 -13.15
N ALA A 266 -23.23 -3.42 -13.41
CA ALA A 266 -24.18 -3.00 -12.38
C ALA A 266 -25.11 -4.16 -11.97
N ASP A 267 -25.60 -4.15 -10.72
CA ASP A 267 -26.52 -5.16 -10.19
C ASP A 267 -27.83 -5.24 -10.99
N LYS A 268 -28.26 -4.09 -11.55
CA LYS A 268 -29.41 -4.00 -12.45
C LYS A 268 -28.98 -3.31 -13.76
N PRO A 269 -28.25 -3.99 -14.64
CA PRO A 269 -27.72 -3.39 -15.86
C PRO A 269 -28.81 -2.89 -16.82
N THR A 270 -30.03 -3.46 -16.78
CA THR A 270 -31.17 -3.00 -17.54
C THR A 270 -31.64 -1.59 -17.22
N THR A 271 -31.22 -1.01 -16.09
CA THR A 271 -31.49 0.40 -15.74
C THR A 271 -30.64 1.39 -16.53
N TYR A 272 -29.67 0.90 -17.29
CA TYR A 272 -28.82 1.70 -18.16
C TYR A 272 -29.21 1.49 -19.62
N SER A 273 -29.56 2.56 -20.30
CA SER A 273 -29.81 2.57 -21.77
C SER A 273 -28.59 3.02 -22.58
N PHE A 274 -27.42 3.12 -21.91
CA PHE A 274 -26.17 3.62 -22.47
C PHE A 274 -24.99 2.88 -21.85
N SER A 275 -23.85 2.89 -22.54
CA SER A 275 -22.60 2.35 -22.02
C SER A 275 -21.85 3.39 -21.17
N VAL A 276 -21.02 2.91 -20.23
CA VAL A 276 -20.17 3.76 -19.39
C VAL A 276 -18.72 3.25 -19.51
N PRO A 277 -18.02 3.61 -20.61
CA PRO A 277 -16.62 3.22 -20.76
C PRO A 277 -15.73 4.03 -19.80
N VAL A 278 -14.72 3.38 -19.23
CA VAL A 278 -13.74 4.01 -18.34
C VAL A 278 -12.33 3.74 -18.86
N ASN A 279 -11.51 4.76 -18.88
CA ASN A 279 -10.08 4.68 -19.15
C ASN A 279 -9.33 5.42 -18.05
N LEU A 280 -8.38 4.74 -17.40
CA LEU A 280 -7.49 5.32 -16.41
C LEU A 280 -6.05 5.12 -16.86
N TRP A 281 -5.18 6.04 -16.46
CA TRP A 281 -3.75 5.94 -16.70
C TRP A 281 -2.98 6.56 -15.54
N SER A 282 -1.81 6.04 -15.27
CA SER A 282 -0.89 6.68 -14.33
C SER A 282 0.56 6.57 -14.81
N VAL A 283 1.36 7.55 -14.41
CA VAL A 283 2.82 7.53 -14.56
C VAL A 283 3.41 7.87 -13.21
N ASP A 284 4.37 7.09 -12.78
CA ASP A 284 5.03 7.28 -11.49
C ASP A 284 6.55 7.13 -11.60
N ALA A 285 7.25 7.78 -10.69
CA ALA A 285 8.70 7.71 -10.58
C ALA A 285 9.10 7.65 -9.11
N GLN A 286 10.08 6.80 -8.81
CA GLN A 286 10.73 6.76 -7.51
C GLN A 286 12.23 6.69 -7.70
N TYR A 287 12.95 7.57 -7.01
CA TYR A 287 14.40 7.49 -6.91
C TYR A 287 14.82 7.39 -5.46
N GLN A 288 15.47 6.30 -5.12
CA GLN A 288 15.96 6.03 -3.79
C GLN A 288 17.49 6.00 -3.80
N HIS A 289 18.07 7.05 -3.26
CA HIS A 289 19.51 7.18 -3.10
C HIS A 289 19.89 7.07 -1.61
N ARG A 290 21.16 6.83 -1.34
CA ARG A 290 21.66 6.75 0.04
C ARG A 290 21.38 8.02 0.88
N TYR A 291 21.28 9.18 0.23
CA TYR A 291 21.06 10.48 0.90
C TYR A 291 19.63 10.99 0.83
N ALA A 292 18.87 10.59 -0.18
CA ALA A 292 17.55 11.12 -0.42
C ALA A 292 16.62 10.07 -1.03
N ILE A 293 15.34 10.24 -0.82
CA ILE A 293 14.27 9.50 -1.50
C ILE A 293 13.36 10.55 -2.12
N VAL A 294 13.06 10.39 -3.41
CA VAL A 294 12.12 11.25 -4.13
C VAL A 294 11.11 10.34 -4.82
N ARG A 295 9.83 10.69 -4.70
CA ARG A 295 8.73 9.97 -5.33
C ARG A 295 7.76 10.95 -5.93
N GLY A 296 7.16 10.62 -7.06
CA GLY A 296 6.14 11.43 -7.69
C GLY A 296 5.27 10.62 -8.61
N ASN A 297 4.04 11.05 -8.78
CA ASN A 297 3.07 10.40 -9.64
C ASN A 297 2.12 11.42 -10.27
N ILE A 298 1.56 11.02 -11.39
CA ILE A 298 0.40 11.65 -12.01
C ILE A 298 -0.55 10.54 -12.43
N LEU A 299 -1.83 10.73 -12.13
CA LEU A 299 -2.91 9.81 -12.44
C LEU A 299 -4.09 10.60 -12.98
N GLY A 300 -4.74 10.07 -13.99
CA GLY A 300 -5.92 10.67 -14.57
C GLY A 300 -6.75 9.64 -15.32
N GLY A 301 -7.91 10.07 -15.79
CA GLY A 301 -8.75 9.20 -16.57
C GLY A 301 -9.98 9.86 -17.12
N ARG A 302 -10.77 9.04 -17.81
CA ARG A 302 -12.00 9.48 -18.46
C ARG A 302 -13.13 8.47 -18.25
N VAL A 303 -14.30 8.99 -17.92
CA VAL A 303 -15.58 8.27 -17.88
C VAL A 303 -16.45 8.82 -19.03
N GLY A 304 -16.85 7.94 -19.94
CA GLY A 304 -17.74 8.32 -21.03
C GLY A 304 -19.20 8.33 -20.62
N ASN A 305 -20.02 9.11 -21.35
CA ASN A 305 -21.44 9.28 -21.07
C ASN A 305 -21.74 9.79 -19.64
N SER A 306 -20.84 10.60 -19.08
CA SER A 306 -20.94 11.09 -17.71
C SER A 306 -22.18 11.94 -17.48
N THR A 307 -22.66 12.65 -18.50
CA THR A 307 -23.92 13.42 -18.47
C THR A 307 -25.13 12.50 -18.30
N LEU A 308 -25.22 11.40 -19.06
CA LEU A 308 -26.30 10.43 -18.95
C LEU A 308 -26.24 9.70 -17.60
N LEU A 309 -25.04 9.34 -17.14
CA LEU A 309 -24.82 8.74 -15.85
C LEU A 309 -25.25 9.68 -14.70
N SER A 310 -24.91 10.96 -14.79
CA SER A 310 -25.34 11.98 -13.83
C SER A 310 -26.88 12.14 -13.80
N ALA A 311 -27.52 12.11 -14.96
CA ALA A 311 -28.99 12.17 -15.05
C ALA A 311 -29.66 10.95 -14.43
N ARG A 312 -29.10 9.76 -14.64
CA ARG A 312 -29.56 8.51 -14.04
C ARG A 312 -29.40 8.54 -12.52
N ASN A 313 -28.24 8.96 -12.00
CA ASN A 313 -27.98 9.02 -10.56
C ASN A 313 -28.97 9.96 -9.83
N ARG A 314 -29.32 11.11 -10.40
CA ARG A 314 -30.34 12.01 -9.85
C ARG A 314 -31.72 11.38 -9.70
N ARG A 315 -32.04 10.36 -10.50
CA ARG A 315 -33.34 9.67 -10.51
C ARG A 315 -33.38 8.45 -9.58
N GLN A 316 -32.28 8.13 -8.91
CA GLN A 316 -32.29 7.00 -7.98
C GLN A 316 -33.23 7.22 -6.80
N SER A 317 -33.81 6.13 -6.32
CA SER A 317 -34.66 6.13 -5.12
C SER A 317 -33.86 6.55 -3.86
N ASN A 318 -34.51 7.09 -2.86
CA ASN A 318 -33.91 7.37 -1.56
C ASN A 318 -33.46 6.09 -0.85
N ALA A 319 -34.10 4.96 -1.15
CA ALA A 319 -33.75 3.64 -0.63
C ALA A 319 -32.57 2.99 -1.38
N SER A 320 -31.98 3.66 -2.37
CA SER A 320 -30.81 3.13 -3.08
C SER A 320 -29.58 3.19 -2.17
N PRO A 321 -28.78 2.13 -2.06
CA PRO A 321 -27.52 2.14 -1.34
C PRO A 321 -26.44 2.99 -2.06
N TYR A 322 -26.70 3.37 -3.31
CA TYR A 322 -25.77 4.15 -4.10
C TYR A 322 -26.03 5.64 -4.01
N SER A 323 -24.94 6.42 -4.10
CA SER A 323 -24.99 7.86 -4.03
C SER A 323 -25.78 8.47 -5.20
N LYS A 324 -26.66 9.42 -4.90
CA LYS A 324 -27.37 10.24 -5.88
C LYS A 324 -26.56 11.47 -6.31
N THR A 325 -25.41 11.71 -5.70
CA THR A 325 -24.64 12.93 -5.91
C THR A 325 -24.19 13.05 -7.37
N SER A 326 -24.40 14.23 -7.92
CA SER A 326 -24.10 14.59 -9.30
C SER A 326 -23.76 16.09 -9.39
N PRO A 327 -23.08 16.55 -10.46
CA PRO A 327 -22.70 15.79 -11.66
C PRO A 327 -21.49 14.90 -11.42
N ILE A 328 -21.38 13.81 -12.20
CA ILE A 328 -20.17 13.02 -12.29
C ILE A 328 -19.33 13.61 -13.41
N ALA A 329 -18.06 13.89 -13.14
CA ALA A 329 -17.15 14.44 -14.13
C ALA A 329 -16.78 13.43 -15.21
N SER A 330 -16.53 13.90 -16.42
CA SER A 330 -15.97 13.10 -17.50
C SER A 330 -14.48 12.82 -17.29
N LYS A 331 -13.77 13.74 -16.61
CA LYS A 331 -12.35 13.60 -16.28
C LYS A 331 -12.08 13.92 -14.83
N ALA A 332 -11.12 13.21 -14.27
CA ALA A 332 -10.50 13.49 -12.98
C ALA A 332 -8.98 13.37 -13.10
N VAL A 333 -8.27 14.09 -12.24
CA VAL A 333 -6.81 14.13 -12.24
C VAL A 333 -6.28 14.21 -10.81
N SER A 334 -5.13 13.59 -10.59
CA SER A 334 -4.34 13.69 -9.37
C SER A 334 -2.86 13.68 -9.72
N TYR A 335 -2.07 14.50 -9.05
CA TYR A 335 -0.62 14.44 -9.14
C TYR A 335 0.01 14.85 -7.81
N GLY A 336 1.20 14.31 -7.56
CA GLY A 336 1.93 14.63 -6.35
C GLY A 336 3.42 14.34 -6.49
N ILE A 337 4.17 14.98 -5.61
CA ILE A 337 5.60 14.75 -5.45
C ILE A 337 5.96 14.83 -3.96
N GLU A 338 6.81 13.91 -3.51
CA GLU A 338 7.36 13.95 -2.17
C GLU A 338 8.87 13.70 -2.18
N GLY A 339 9.57 14.33 -1.25
CA GLY A 339 11.01 14.15 -1.11
C GLY A 339 11.45 14.18 0.34
N GLY A 340 12.37 13.28 0.71
CA GLY A 340 12.93 13.18 2.05
C GLY A 340 14.45 12.99 2.04
N LEU A 341 15.12 13.54 3.05
CA LEU A 341 16.57 13.49 3.21
C LEU A 341 16.95 12.54 4.35
N ARG A 342 17.83 11.58 4.10
CA ARG A 342 18.35 10.66 5.11
C ARG A 342 19.46 11.31 5.91
N LEU A 343 19.14 11.95 7.03
CA LEU A 343 20.12 12.69 7.83
C LEU A 343 21.26 11.81 8.32
N ARG A 344 21.00 10.56 8.67
CA ARG A 344 22.01 9.59 9.07
C ARG A 344 23.18 9.46 8.09
N ASN A 345 22.93 9.62 6.81
CA ASN A 345 23.93 9.46 5.76
C ASN A 345 24.58 10.80 5.36
N ILE A 346 23.98 11.92 5.75
CA ILE A 346 24.47 13.28 5.49
C ILE A 346 25.35 13.74 6.65
N ILE A 347 24.90 13.51 7.89
CA ILE A 347 25.60 13.91 9.10
C ILE A 347 26.43 12.73 9.56
N SER A 348 27.76 12.84 9.47
CA SER A 348 28.74 11.79 9.83
C SER A 348 28.87 11.58 11.34
N ALA A 349 27.77 11.46 12.06
CA ALA A 349 27.77 11.19 13.49
C ALA A 349 27.65 9.68 13.76
N ARG A 350 28.56 9.13 14.55
CA ARG A 350 28.71 7.67 14.80
C ARG A 350 27.46 6.97 15.34
N ARG A 351 26.46 7.72 15.83
CA ARG A 351 25.20 7.21 16.41
C ARG A 351 23.98 8.00 15.93
N MET A 352 24.04 8.60 14.76
CA MET A 352 22.89 9.34 14.23
C MET A 352 21.73 8.36 13.97
N PRO A 353 20.54 8.57 14.56
CA PRO A 353 19.36 7.79 14.25
C PRO A 353 18.91 8.01 12.80
N ASP A 354 18.15 7.08 12.25
CA ASP A 354 17.60 7.21 10.88
C ASP A 354 16.40 8.16 10.91
N ILE A 355 16.68 9.45 10.78
CA ILE A 355 15.69 10.53 10.71
C ILE A 355 15.62 11.02 9.27
N ILE A 356 14.38 11.16 8.76
CA ILE A 356 14.10 11.60 7.40
C ILE A 356 13.09 12.75 7.44
N PRO A 357 13.54 14.02 7.47
CA PRO A 357 12.68 15.15 7.17
C PRO A 357 12.19 15.04 5.73
N PHE A 358 10.93 15.38 5.51
CA PHE A 358 10.31 15.31 4.19
C PHE A 358 9.36 16.47 3.92
N VAL A 359 9.07 16.68 2.65
CA VAL A 359 8.01 17.56 2.17
C VAL A 359 7.27 16.85 1.04
N ARG A 360 5.95 17.09 0.95
CA ARG A 360 5.06 16.55 -0.08
C ARG A 360 4.13 17.64 -0.57
N TYR A 361 3.94 17.69 -1.87
CA TYR A 361 2.89 18.46 -2.52
C TYR A 361 1.95 17.52 -3.26
N GLU A 362 0.65 17.78 -3.17
CA GLU A 362 -0.37 17.03 -3.89
C GLU A 362 -1.44 17.99 -4.44
N TYR A 363 -1.97 17.61 -5.57
CA TYR A 363 -3.16 18.19 -6.17
C TYR A 363 -4.07 17.08 -6.66
N TYR A 364 -5.36 17.21 -6.40
CA TYR A 364 -6.36 16.33 -6.98
C TYR A 364 -7.67 17.05 -7.23
N ASN A 365 -8.39 16.58 -8.26
CA ASN A 365 -9.69 17.09 -8.63
C ASN A 365 -10.54 15.97 -9.22
N ALA A 366 -11.55 15.53 -8.47
CA ALA A 366 -12.52 14.55 -8.92
C ALA A 366 -13.51 15.13 -9.94
N GLN A 367 -13.50 16.44 -10.14
CA GLN A 367 -14.40 17.21 -10.98
C GLN A 367 -13.61 18.10 -11.97
N GLU A 368 -12.61 17.52 -12.66
CA GLU A 368 -11.72 18.28 -13.53
C GLU A 368 -12.43 18.82 -14.76
N GLU A 369 -13.22 17.98 -15.43
CA GLU A 369 -13.96 18.37 -16.64
C GLU A 369 -15.26 17.58 -16.74
N GLY A 370 -16.36 18.28 -17.06
CA GLY A 370 -17.64 17.67 -17.36
C GLY A 370 -17.83 17.41 -18.86
N GLU A 371 -18.79 16.58 -19.21
CA GLU A 371 -19.31 16.52 -20.58
C GLU A 371 -20.33 17.63 -20.79
N ALA A 372 -20.39 18.18 -22.00
CA ALA A 372 -21.31 19.25 -22.38
C ALA A 372 -21.20 20.49 -21.45
N MET A 373 -22.32 21.07 -21.08
CA MET A 373 -22.39 22.30 -20.25
C MET A 373 -22.56 21.99 -18.75
N GLN A 374 -22.02 20.86 -18.26
CA GLN A 374 -22.07 20.55 -16.82
C GLN A 374 -21.15 21.47 -16.02
N THR A 375 -21.71 22.10 -14.99
CA THR A 375 -20.90 22.88 -14.03
C THR A 375 -20.26 21.95 -13.02
N MET A 376 -18.95 21.98 -12.95
CA MET A 376 -18.16 21.19 -12.00
C MET A 376 -18.08 21.86 -10.63
N ASP A 377 -17.97 21.05 -9.58
CA ASP A 377 -17.95 21.54 -8.20
C ASP A 377 -16.51 21.81 -7.75
N ALA A 378 -16.12 23.09 -7.75
CA ALA A 378 -14.78 23.51 -7.36
C ALA A 378 -14.42 23.17 -5.90
N ARG A 379 -15.40 22.83 -5.04
CA ARG A 379 -15.15 22.36 -3.66
C ARG A 379 -14.46 21.01 -3.60
N LEU A 380 -14.40 20.26 -4.71
CA LEU A 380 -13.71 18.98 -4.83
C LEU A 380 -12.29 19.09 -5.36
N GLN A 381 -11.90 20.29 -5.78
CA GLN A 381 -10.52 20.62 -6.13
C GLN A 381 -9.71 20.90 -4.86
N THR A 382 -8.64 20.17 -4.65
CA THR A 382 -7.78 20.32 -3.47
C THR A 382 -6.31 20.39 -3.88
N SER A 383 -5.59 21.36 -3.32
CA SER A 383 -4.13 21.38 -3.33
C SER A 383 -3.62 21.36 -1.90
N MET A 384 -2.56 20.60 -1.63
CA MET A 384 -2.06 20.44 -0.29
C MET A 384 -0.54 20.34 -0.19
N TRP A 385 -0.04 20.82 0.94
CA TRP A 385 1.35 20.65 1.36
C TRP A 385 1.40 19.88 2.64
N THR A 386 2.29 18.90 2.72
CA THR A 386 2.61 18.17 3.94
C THR A 386 4.10 18.26 4.20
N ALA A 387 4.49 18.59 5.42
CA ALA A 387 5.88 18.56 5.84
C ALA A 387 6.00 17.83 7.17
N GLY A 388 7.05 17.03 7.35
CA GLY A 388 7.16 16.23 8.56
C GLY A 388 8.50 15.51 8.71
N LEU A 389 8.49 14.58 9.65
CA LEU A 389 9.65 13.80 10.05
C LEU A 389 9.28 12.32 10.16
N ASN A 390 10.14 11.47 9.64
CA ASN A 390 10.12 10.03 9.90
C ASN A 390 11.32 9.66 10.74
N TYR A 391 11.10 8.93 11.82
CA TYR A 391 12.14 8.32 12.64
C TYR A 391 12.05 6.81 12.58
N ARG A 392 13.13 6.14 12.19
CA ARG A 392 13.22 4.68 12.11
C ARG A 392 14.16 4.18 13.22
N PRO A 393 13.62 3.78 14.38
CA PRO A 393 14.43 3.18 15.45
C PRO A 393 15.06 1.86 15.01
N ILE A 394 14.33 1.09 14.22
CA ILE A 394 14.75 -0.15 13.57
C ILE A 394 14.19 -0.18 12.14
N PRO A 395 14.73 -1.01 11.23
CA PRO A 395 14.26 -1.04 9.83
C PRO A 395 12.76 -1.32 9.63
N TRP A 396 12.14 -1.98 10.57
CA TRP A 396 10.76 -2.46 10.50
C TRP A 396 9.73 -1.55 11.17
N VAL A 397 10.18 -0.52 11.89
CA VAL A 397 9.31 0.39 12.65
C VAL A 397 9.59 1.83 12.25
N ILE A 398 8.52 2.59 12.00
CA ILE A 398 8.60 4.01 11.65
C ILE A 398 7.68 4.78 12.58
N ILE A 399 8.21 5.82 13.20
CA ILE A 399 7.45 6.84 13.93
C ILE A 399 7.40 8.07 13.03
N LYS A 400 6.22 8.60 12.81
CA LYS A 400 5.95 9.68 11.88
C LYS A 400 5.30 10.85 12.58
N ALA A 401 5.66 12.06 12.18
CA ALA A 401 5.00 13.29 12.59
C ALA A 401 4.91 14.21 11.38
N ASP A 402 3.76 14.74 11.09
CA ASP A 402 3.60 15.68 9.98
C ASP A 402 2.54 16.75 10.22
N TYR A 403 2.65 17.81 9.46
CA TYR A 403 1.69 18.89 9.38
C TYR A 403 1.26 19.05 7.93
N THR A 404 -0.04 19.02 7.71
CA THR A 404 -0.67 19.16 6.40
C THR A 404 -1.55 20.40 6.36
N THR A 405 -1.46 21.17 5.27
CA THR A 405 -2.37 22.27 4.96
C THR A 405 -3.02 22.03 3.60
N ARG A 406 -4.36 22.11 3.57
CA ARG A 406 -5.18 21.91 2.37
C ARG A 406 -5.84 23.21 1.96
N ARG A 407 -5.79 23.54 0.66
CA ARG A 407 -6.55 24.62 0.06
C ARG A 407 -7.63 24.05 -0.85
N ILE A 408 -8.87 24.40 -0.56
CA ILE A 408 -10.05 23.89 -1.23
C ILE A 408 -10.52 24.92 -2.28
N GLY A 409 -10.74 24.46 -3.53
CA GLY A 409 -11.17 25.30 -4.62
C GLY A 409 -10.18 26.43 -4.96
N GLY A 410 -8.86 26.15 -4.86
CA GLY A 410 -7.83 27.17 -5.03
C GLY A 410 -7.73 28.16 -3.86
N GLY A 411 -8.28 27.84 -2.70
CA GLY A 411 -8.39 28.72 -1.54
C GLY A 411 -9.67 29.57 -1.51
N ARG A 412 -10.58 29.32 -2.46
CA ARG A 412 -11.84 30.05 -2.59
C ARG A 412 -12.84 29.73 -1.49
N TYR A 413 -12.81 28.50 -0.95
CA TYR A 413 -13.78 28.05 0.05
C TYR A 413 -13.18 28.07 1.45
N ASN A 414 -12.17 27.25 1.71
CA ASN A 414 -11.51 27.24 3.02
C ASN A 414 -10.11 26.58 2.93
N SER A 415 -9.35 26.73 4.00
CA SER A 415 -8.12 25.98 4.24
C SER A 415 -8.36 25.03 5.41
N GLU A 416 -7.96 23.78 5.25
CA GLU A 416 -8.03 22.75 6.28
C GLU A 416 -6.61 22.39 6.70
N ASN A 417 -6.36 22.33 8.01
CA ASN A 417 -5.07 22.04 8.56
C ASN A 417 -5.12 20.79 9.43
N GLU A 418 -4.02 20.06 9.49
CA GLU A 418 -3.94 18.85 10.29
C GLU A 418 -2.51 18.68 10.81
N PHE A 419 -2.37 18.42 12.10
CA PHE A 419 -1.16 17.86 12.66
C PHE A 419 -1.42 16.39 12.98
N ALA A 420 -0.50 15.49 12.61
CA ALA A 420 -0.68 14.08 12.85
C ALA A 420 0.60 13.43 13.40
N LEU A 421 0.39 12.42 14.24
CA LEU A 421 1.41 11.53 14.76
C LEU A 421 1.04 10.11 14.40
N GLY A 422 2.02 9.31 13.97
CA GLY A 422 1.77 7.92 13.59
C GLY A 422 2.91 7.00 13.98
N VAL A 423 2.57 5.75 14.20
CA VAL A 423 3.52 4.66 14.28
C VAL A 423 3.09 3.58 13.30
N ALA A 424 4.06 3.06 12.54
CA ALA A 424 3.81 1.98 11.60
C ALA A 424 4.90 0.92 11.71
N PHE A 425 4.53 -0.30 11.41
CA PHE A 425 5.47 -1.41 11.28
C PHE A 425 5.20 -2.18 10.00
N THR A 426 6.23 -2.89 9.50
CA THR A 426 6.11 -3.78 8.35
C THR A 426 7.20 -4.83 8.39
N GLY A 427 6.97 -6.02 7.85
CA GLY A 427 8.01 -7.02 7.64
C GLY A 427 7.53 -8.45 7.61
N TRP A 428 8.46 -9.30 7.20
CA TRP A 428 8.33 -10.73 7.29
C TRP A 428 8.89 -11.21 8.64
N PHE A 429 8.02 -11.60 9.57
CA PHE A 429 8.39 -11.96 10.93
C PHE A 429 8.93 -13.38 11.02
N PHE A 430 8.35 -14.29 10.24
CA PHE A 430 8.70 -15.69 10.22
C PHE A 430 8.98 -16.16 8.81
N THR A 431 10.17 -16.72 8.60
CA THR A 431 10.55 -17.38 7.36
C THR A 431 11.26 -18.69 7.71
N ASP A 432 11.28 -19.65 6.82
CA ASP A 432 12.04 -20.89 7.02
C ASP A 432 13.56 -20.64 7.04
N HIS A 433 14.07 -19.62 6.36
CA HIS A 433 15.46 -19.17 6.52
C HIS A 433 15.76 -18.70 7.96
N THR A 434 14.84 -17.95 8.56
CA THR A 434 14.97 -17.52 9.96
C THR A 434 14.97 -18.71 10.89
N ALA A 435 14.07 -19.66 10.70
CA ALA A 435 13.98 -20.89 11.47
C ALA A 435 15.22 -21.78 11.31
N ALA A 436 15.76 -21.89 10.08
CA ALA A 436 16.99 -22.63 9.80
C ALA A 436 18.21 -21.98 10.47
N ARG A 437 18.32 -20.65 10.42
CA ARG A 437 19.40 -19.90 11.10
C ARG A 437 19.35 -20.05 12.61
N ILE A 438 18.17 -20.00 13.22
CA ILE A 438 18.00 -20.21 14.66
C ILE A 438 18.39 -21.64 15.04
N ARG A 439 17.99 -22.63 14.26
CA ARG A 439 18.38 -24.04 14.49
C ARG A 439 19.88 -24.25 14.32
N GLY A 440 20.47 -23.69 13.26
CA GLY A 440 21.92 -23.74 13.03
C GLY A 440 22.72 -23.08 14.14
N ASN A 441 22.32 -21.91 14.63
CA ASN A 441 22.95 -21.23 15.75
C ASN A 441 22.84 -22.03 17.07
N ARG A 442 21.72 -22.71 17.32
CA ARG A 442 21.55 -23.59 18.47
C ARG A 442 22.42 -24.84 18.36
N ALA A 443 22.52 -25.45 17.18
CA ALA A 443 23.40 -26.59 16.93
C ALA A 443 24.87 -26.22 17.08
N ALA A 444 25.30 -25.07 16.53
CA ALA A 444 26.65 -24.56 16.68
C ALA A 444 27.00 -24.27 18.15
N LYS A 445 26.10 -23.66 18.92
CA LYS A 445 26.28 -23.45 20.37
C LYS A 445 26.39 -24.75 21.15
N ARG A 446 25.61 -25.77 20.78
CA ARG A 446 25.72 -27.11 21.37
C ARG A 446 27.08 -27.77 21.08
N ALA A 447 27.46 -27.78 19.81
CA ALA A 447 28.75 -28.33 19.38
C ALA A 447 29.94 -27.62 20.07
N ALA A 448 29.90 -26.31 20.18
CA ALA A 448 30.93 -25.53 20.90
C ALA A 448 30.96 -25.89 22.39
N LYS A 449 29.81 -26.09 23.03
CA LYS A 449 29.74 -26.50 24.43
C LYS A 449 30.27 -27.92 24.65
N GLU A 450 29.95 -28.85 23.76
CA GLU A 450 30.46 -30.22 23.77
C GLU A 450 31.97 -30.29 23.56
N ALA A 451 32.49 -29.50 22.61
CA ALA A 451 33.94 -29.37 22.37
C ALA A 451 34.70 -28.82 23.60
N ASN A 452 34.16 -27.76 24.24
CA ASN A 452 34.73 -27.26 25.48
C ASN A 452 34.70 -28.25 26.61
N LEU A 453 33.62 -29.02 26.76
CA LEU A 453 33.52 -30.04 27.78
C LEU A 453 34.56 -31.15 27.56
N HIS A 454 34.75 -31.58 26.32
CA HIS A 454 35.75 -32.56 25.94
C HIS A 454 37.20 -32.07 26.22
N ASP A 455 37.50 -30.81 25.85
CA ASP A 455 38.80 -30.20 26.16
C ASP A 455 39.06 -30.13 27.68
N MET A 456 38.06 -29.75 28.46
CA MET A 456 38.14 -29.75 29.91
C MET A 456 38.38 -31.16 30.49
N GLN A 457 37.70 -32.18 29.94
CA GLN A 457 37.91 -33.55 30.38
C GLN A 457 39.31 -34.09 30.05
N GLN A 458 39.85 -33.75 28.87
CA GLN A 458 41.25 -34.07 28.55
C GLN A 458 42.25 -33.41 29.47
N ARG A 459 42.12 -32.14 29.78
CA ARG A 459 43.00 -31.41 30.71
C ARG A 459 42.90 -31.99 32.10
N LEU A 460 41.72 -32.39 32.54
CA LEU A 460 41.55 -33.04 33.85
C LEU A 460 42.26 -34.39 33.92
N ALA A 461 42.17 -35.19 32.83
CA ALA A 461 42.90 -36.47 32.74
C ALA A 461 44.42 -36.30 32.73
N GLU A 462 44.93 -35.28 31.99
CA GLU A 462 46.35 -34.94 31.99
C GLU A 462 46.83 -34.48 33.35
N MET A 463 46.07 -33.62 34.04
CA MET A 463 46.39 -33.19 35.41
C MET A 463 46.37 -34.35 36.41
N GLN A 464 45.44 -35.31 36.30
CA GLN A 464 45.42 -36.51 37.12
C GLN A 464 46.63 -37.39 36.88
N GLN A 465 47.03 -37.57 35.62
CA GLN A 465 48.23 -38.32 35.27
C GLN A 465 49.49 -37.68 35.82
N GLN A 466 49.62 -36.38 35.72
CA GLN A 466 50.75 -35.61 36.35
C GLN A 466 50.79 -35.74 37.87
N LEU A 467 49.60 -35.71 38.50
CA LEU A 467 49.50 -35.89 39.94
C LEU A 467 49.90 -37.29 40.38
N ASP A 468 49.57 -38.33 39.64
CA ASP A 468 49.93 -39.73 39.92
C ASP A 468 51.45 -39.98 39.67
N GLU A 469 52.04 -39.31 38.67
CA GLU A 469 53.47 -39.32 38.44
C GLU A 469 54.23 -38.61 39.57
N MET A 470 53.77 -37.48 40.06
CA MET A 470 54.36 -36.77 41.19
C MET A 470 54.28 -37.59 42.49
N LYS A 471 53.19 -38.32 42.73
CA LYS A 471 53.02 -39.22 43.88
C LYS A 471 54.01 -40.37 43.83
N LYS A 472 54.34 -40.93 42.64
CA LYS A 472 55.35 -41.99 42.46
C LYS A 472 56.79 -41.51 42.70
N LEU A 473 57.09 -40.19 42.54
CA LEU A 473 58.40 -39.61 42.81
C LEU A 473 58.62 -39.18 44.28
N THR A 474 57.58 -39.23 45.09
CA THR A 474 57.59 -38.78 46.49
C THR A 474 57.59 -39.98 47.48
N VAL A 475 57.59 -41.22 47.00
CA VAL A 475 57.82 -42.45 47.76
C VAL A 475 59.19 -42.99 47.41
#